data_757a7c18d605a101ad83d1f2a9506442
#
_entry.id   757a7c18d605a101ad83d1f2a9506442
#
_cell.length_a   1.000
_cell.length_b   1.000
_cell.length_c   1.000
_cell.angle_alpha   90.00
_cell.angle_beta   90.00
_cell.angle_gamma   90.00
#
_symmetry.space_group_name_H-M   'P 1'
#
loop_
_entity.id
_entity.type
_entity.pdbx_description
1 polymer ?
#
loop_
_entity_poly.entity_id
_entity_poly.type
_entity_poly.pdbx_seq_one_letter_code
_entity_poly.pdbx_strand_id
1 'polypeptide(L)'
;MAKNDAKVTDNPKLKEKILSDGQISLYLEYYLGYTQVYDEKKAKNVIKHNRKKEFLSLYVWQAPRTPIERQQNKSTYELARKIRFEREQEFKENINGYRLKKDRNINFLDYFQAYNDNYTKKDYRMMVLTLNRFKDFLRDTEEYSKYTLFIKPEQITKE
;
A
#
# COMPACT_ATOMS: atom_id res chain seq x y z
N MET A 1 -6.94 38.98 -4.68
CA MET A 1 -6.45 37.64 -5.17
C MET A 1 -7.33 36.56 -4.54
N ALA A 2 -8.27 36.02 -5.30
CA ALA A 2 -9.15 34.94 -4.81
C ALA A 2 -8.32 33.69 -4.68
N LYS A 3 -8.16 33.17 -3.44
CA LYS A 3 -7.67 31.83 -3.21
C LYS A 3 -8.73 30.88 -3.76
N ASN A 4 -8.43 30.24 -4.89
CA ASN A 4 -9.17 29.05 -5.31
C ASN A 4 -8.91 27.98 -4.25
N ASP A 5 -9.83 27.86 -3.30
CA ASP A 5 -9.94 26.69 -2.46
C ASP A 5 -10.30 25.51 -3.37
N ALA A 6 -9.26 24.88 -3.93
CA ALA A 6 -9.41 23.66 -4.67
C ALA A 6 -10.07 22.67 -3.71
N LYS A 7 -11.36 22.34 -3.97
CA LYS A 7 -12.05 21.25 -3.26
C LYS A 7 -11.07 20.10 -3.18
N VAL A 8 -10.72 19.70 -1.96
CA VAL A 8 -9.91 18.51 -1.70
C VAL A 8 -10.70 17.34 -2.27
N THR A 9 -10.43 17.02 -3.53
CA THR A 9 -11.08 15.88 -4.19
C THR A 9 -10.40 14.64 -3.66
N ASP A 10 -11.21 13.68 -3.22
CA ASP A 10 -10.72 12.35 -2.83
C ASP A 10 -9.69 11.83 -3.84
N ASN A 11 -8.51 11.50 -3.36
CA ASN A 11 -7.43 10.98 -4.19
C ASN A 11 -6.75 9.83 -3.43
N PRO A 12 -6.85 8.58 -3.91
CA PRO A 12 -7.41 8.16 -5.20
C PRO A 12 -8.95 8.08 -5.26
N LYS A 13 -9.49 8.08 -6.48
CA LYS A 13 -10.92 7.84 -6.75
C LYS A 13 -11.14 6.39 -7.12
N LEU A 14 -12.14 5.76 -6.50
CA LEU A 14 -12.63 4.44 -6.92
C LEU A 14 -13.41 4.60 -8.22
N LYS A 15 -13.04 3.82 -9.23
CA LYS A 15 -13.65 3.83 -10.57
C LYS A 15 -13.92 2.41 -11.07
N GLU A 16 -14.74 2.36 -12.10
CA GLU A 16 -15.28 1.15 -12.71
C GLU A 16 -14.85 1.06 -14.17
N LYS A 17 -14.56 -0.15 -14.61
CA LYS A 17 -14.31 -0.48 -16.02
C LYS A 17 -15.17 -1.67 -16.39
N ILE A 18 -16.11 -1.46 -17.31
CA ILE A 18 -16.96 -2.52 -17.86
C ILE A 18 -16.09 -3.45 -18.71
N LEU A 19 -16.23 -4.74 -18.51
CA LEU A 19 -15.58 -5.81 -19.26
C LEU A 19 -16.56 -6.45 -20.26
N SER A 20 -16.03 -7.12 -21.26
CA SER A 20 -16.82 -7.77 -22.31
C SER A 20 -17.64 -8.97 -21.84
N ASP A 21 -17.29 -9.53 -20.67
CA ASP A 21 -17.97 -10.68 -20.05
C ASP A 21 -19.16 -10.30 -19.17
N GLY A 22 -19.56 -9.01 -19.15
CA GLY A 22 -20.66 -8.51 -18.33
C GLY A 22 -20.30 -8.27 -16.87
N GLN A 23 -19.01 -8.29 -16.54
CA GLN A 23 -18.48 -7.89 -15.24
C GLN A 23 -17.95 -6.46 -15.28
N ILE A 24 -17.79 -5.89 -14.11
CA ILE A 24 -17.16 -4.58 -13.90
C ILE A 24 -15.91 -4.81 -13.06
N SER A 25 -14.75 -4.40 -13.57
CA SER A 25 -13.48 -4.37 -12.84
C SER A 25 -13.35 -3.06 -12.07
N LEU A 26 -13.02 -3.14 -10.79
CA LEU A 26 -12.81 -1.99 -9.93
C LEU A 26 -11.33 -1.58 -9.93
N TYR A 27 -11.09 -0.26 -10.00
CA TYR A 27 -9.73 0.28 -9.95
C TYR A 27 -9.70 1.64 -9.25
N LEU A 28 -8.51 2.01 -8.76
CA LEU A 28 -8.23 3.32 -8.20
C LEU A 28 -7.55 4.20 -9.25
N GLU A 29 -8.02 5.43 -9.39
CA GLU A 29 -7.40 6.44 -10.23
C GLU A 29 -6.79 7.54 -9.37
N TYR A 30 -5.46 7.66 -9.43
CA TYR A 30 -4.68 8.71 -8.76
C TYR A 30 -4.51 9.88 -9.71
N TYR A 31 -4.78 11.06 -9.21
CA TYR A 31 -4.43 12.31 -9.88
C TYR A 31 -3.10 12.83 -9.34
N LEU A 32 -2.10 12.93 -10.21
CA LEU A 32 -0.72 13.32 -9.87
C LEU A 32 -0.38 14.75 -10.31
N GLY A 33 -1.40 15.57 -10.58
CA GLY A 33 -1.20 16.92 -11.08
C GLY A 33 -1.29 17.02 -12.60
N TYR A 34 -0.75 18.10 -13.14
CA TYR A 34 -0.76 18.37 -14.58
C TYR A 34 0.60 18.89 -15.05
N THR A 35 0.89 18.68 -16.33
CA THR A 35 2.02 19.28 -17.02
C THR A 35 1.51 20.13 -18.17
N GLN A 36 2.17 21.26 -18.43
CA GLN A 36 1.92 22.06 -19.62
C GLN A 36 2.87 21.59 -20.72
N VAL A 37 2.32 21.19 -21.85
CA VAL A 37 3.07 20.74 -23.03
C VAL A 37 2.67 21.64 -24.20
N TYR A 38 3.68 22.13 -24.93
CA TYR A 38 3.39 22.87 -26.15
C TYR A 38 2.98 21.90 -27.25
N ASP A 39 1.78 22.08 -27.80
CA ASP A 39 1.26 21.29 -28.93
C ASP A 39 1.53 22.05 -30.24
N GLU A 40 2.51 21.56 -31.00
CA GLU A 40 2.92 22.17 -32.26
C GLU A 40 1.78 22.25 -33.28
N LYS A 41 0.89 21.23 -33.29
CA LYS A 41 -0.26 21.21 -34.22
C LYS A 41 -1.30 22.26 -33.92
N LYS A 42 -1.43 22.67 -32.67
CA LYS A 42 -2.41 23.65 -32.20
C LYS A 42 -1.79 25.01 -31.91
N ALA A 43 -0.45 25.13 -32.05
CA ALA A 43 0.35 26.30 -31.74
C ALA A 43 -0.02 26.95 -30.36
N LYS A 44 -0.28 26.11 -29.35
CA LYS A 44 -0.65 26.55 -27.99
C LYS A 44 -0.20 25.58 -26.90
N ASN A 45 -0.06 26.09 -25.70
CA ASN A 45 0.16 25.24 -24.52
C ASN A 45 -1.12 24.46 -24.18
N VAL A 46 -0.98 23.16 -24.06
CA VAL A 46 -2.06 22.23 -23.67
C VAL A 46 -1.75 21.65 -22.29
N ILE A 47 -2.75 21.63 -21.43
CA ILE A 47 -2.67 21.02 -20.11
C ILE A 47 -2.87 19.51 -20.26
N LYS A 48 -1.87 18.73 -19.87
CA LYS A 48 -1.95 17.28 -19.80
C LYS A 48 -2.05 16.84 -18.33
N HIS A 49 -3.18 16.21 -17.97
CA HIS A 49 -3.40 15.69 -16.63
C HIS A 49 -2.68 14.35 -16.46
N ASN A 50 -1.84 14.24 -15.42
CA ASN A 50 -1.12 13.04 -15.09
C ASN A 50 -1.98 12.17 -14.16
N ARG A 51 -2.30 10.95 -14.62
CA ARG A 51 -3.13 10.00 -13.86
C ARG A 51 -2.49 8.63 -13.86
N LYS A 52 -2.52 7.97 -12.69
CA LYS A 52 -2.10 6.58 -12.52
C LYS A 52 -3.32 5.74 -12.17
N LYS A 53 -3.40 4.53 -12.73
CA LYS A 53 -4.45 3.56 -12.42
C LYS A 53 -3.86 2.37 -11.68
N GLU A 54 -4.55 1.91 -10.63
CA GLU A 54 -4.24 0.70 -9.87
C GLU A 54 -5.47 -0.20 -9.90
N PHE A 55 -5.38 -1.34 -10.58
CA PHE A 55 -6.47 -2.32 -10.63
C PHE A 55 -6.47 -3.14 -9.35
N LEU A 56 -7.66 -3.29 -8.73
CA LEU A 56 -7.82 -3.97 -7.45
C LEU A 56 -8.00 -5.49 -7.58
N SER A 57 -8.15 -6.00 -8.80
CA SER A 57 -8.54 -7.40 -9.07
C SER A 57 -9.86 -7.78 -8.39
N LEU A 58 -10.74 -6.80 -8.20
CA LEU A 58 -12.08 -6.96 -7.66
C LEU A 58 -13.10 -6.78 -8.79
N TYR A 59 -14.03 -7.72 -8.87
CA TYR A 59 -15.03 -7.75 -9.93
C TYR A 59 -16.43 -7.78 -9.34
N VAL A 60 -17.37 -7.10 -9.99
CA VAL A 60 -18.78 -7.07 -9.63
C VAL A 60 -19.64 -7.32 -10.87
N TRP A 61 -20.81 -7.89 -10.68
CA TRP A 61 -21.76 -8.11 -11.77
C TRP A 61 -22.38 -6.78 -12.22
N GLN A 62 -22.36 -6.49 -13.51
CA GLN A 62 -22.99 -5.28 -14.06
C GLN A 62 -24.53 -5.32 -13.88
N ALA A 63 -25.13 -6.51 -14.04
CA ALA A 63 -26.57 -6.71 -13.87
C ALA A 63 -26.81 -7.94 -12.96
N PRO A 64 -26.72 -7.79 -11.62
CA PRO A 64 -26.94 -8.91 -10.71
C PRO A 64 -28.39 -9.36 -10.74
N ARG A 65 -28.62 -10.62 -11.04
CA ARG A 65 -29.95 -11.22 -11.19
C ARG A 65 -30.46 -11.84 -9.90
N THR A 66 -29.57 -12.44 -9.12
CA THR A 66 -29.89 -13.16 -7.88
C THR A 66 -29.63 -12.30 -6.63
N PRO A 67 -30.32 -12.57 -5.50
CA PRO A 67 -30.01 -11.92 -4.22
C PRO A 67 -28.56 -12.16 -3.78
N ILE A 68 -28.00 -13.33 -4.09
CA ILE A 68 -26.61 -13.70 -3.76
C ILE A 68 -25.64 -12.80 -4.51
N GLU A 69 -25.82 -12.61 -5.82
CA GLU A 69 -24.97 -11.71 -6.64
C GLU A 69 -25.03 -10.26 -6.14
N ARG A 70 -26.22 -9.79 -5.74
CA ARG A 70 -26.39 -8.45 -5.16
C ARG A 70 -25.61 -8.29 -3.85
N GLN A 71 -25.66 -9.32 -3.00
CA GLN A 71 -24.91 -9.32 -1.74
C GLN A 71 -23.40 -9.39 -1.99
N GLN A 72 -22.94 -10.19 -2.95
CA GLN A 72 -21.54 -10.25 -3.36
C GLN A 72 -21.05 -8.89 -3.87
N ASN A 73 -21.82 -8.25 -4.77
CA ASN A 73 -21.49 -6.90 -5.25
C ASN A 73 -21.35 -5.93 -4.09
N LYS A 74 -22.29 -5.93 -3.14
CA LYS A 74 -22.26 -5.05 -1.96
C LYS A 74 -20.97 -5.26 -1.16
N SER A 75 -20.65 -6.51 -0.80
CA SER A 75 -19.45 -6.85 -0.04
C SER A 75 -18.17 -6.46 -0.78
N THR A 76 -18.14 -6.66 -2.11
CA THR A 76 -16.98 -6.29 -2.95
C THR A 76 -16.79 -4.77 -3.01
N TYR A 77 -17.87 -3.99 -3.13
CA TYR A 77 -17.79 -2.53 -3.07
C TYR A 77 -17.35 -2.02 -1.70
N GLU A 78 -17.81 -2.64 -0.60
CA GLU A 78 -17.38 -2.30 0.75
C GLU A 78 -15.88 -2.55 0.93
N LEU A 79 -15.38 -3.69 0.43
CA LEU A 79 -13.94 -3.99 0.43
C LEU A 79 -13.15 -2.96 -0.41
N ALA A 80 -13.62 -2.66 -1.61
CA ALA A 80 -12.97 -1.68 -2.49
C ALA A 80 -12.90 -0.28 -1.85
N ARG A 81 -13.93 0.13 -1.11
CA ARG A 81 -13.94 1.41 -0.36
C ARG A 81 -12.94 1.40 0.79
N LYS A 82 -12.79 0.28 1.52
CA LYS A 82 -11.76 0.12 2.57
C LYS A 82 -10.36 0.25 1.98
N ILE A 83 -10.09 -0.47 0.88
CA ILE A 83 -8.80 -0.38 0.17
C ILE A 83 -8.56 1.06 -0.31
N ARG A 84 -9.56 1.73 -0.91
CA ARG A 84 -9.43 3.14 -1.32
C ARG A 84 -9.04 4.03 -0.14
N PHE A 85 -9.68 3.86 1.01
CA PHE A 85 -9.38 4.64 2.21
C PHE A 85 -7.94 4.43 2.69
N GLU A 86 -7.46 3.19 2.74
CA GLU A 86 -6.06 2.89 3.09
C GLU A 86 -5.07 3.53 2.11
N ARG A 87 -5.34 3.42 0.80
CA ARG A 87 -4.51 4.03 -0.24
C ARG A 87 -4.54 5.56 -0.19
N GLU A 88 -5.66 6.15 0.18
CA GLU A 88 -5.77 7.60 0.39
C GLU A 88 -4.88 8.06 1.54
N GLN A 89 -4.85 7.32 2.65
CA GLN A 89 -3.96 7.62 3.77
C GLN A 89 -2.49 7.49 3.35
N GLU A 90 -2.11 6.40 2.71
CA GLU A 90 -0.74 6.21 2.20
C GLU A 90 -0.31 7.33 1.24
N PHE A 91 -1.22 7.76 0.36
CA PHE A 91 -0.95 8.84 -0.59
C PHE A 91 -0.73 10.17 0.10
N LYS A 92 -1.56 10.50 1.09
CA LYS A 92 -1.43 11.72 1.92
C LYS A 92 -0.14 11.70 2.75
N GLU A 93 0.23 10.56 3.33
CA GLU A 93 1.48 10.38 4.07
C GLU A 93 2.69 10.65 3.17
N ASN A 94 2.68 10.13 1.93
CA ASN A 94 3.77 10.30 0.99
C ASN A 94 3.91 11.77 0.52
N ILE A 95 2.80 12.47 0.30
CA ILE A 95 2.82 13.89 -0.13
C ILE A 95 3.31 14.79 1.01
N ASN A 96 2.86 14.56 2.22
CA ASN A 96 3.15 15.42 3.37
C ASN A 96 4.43 15.04 4.10
N GLY A 97 5.13 13.97 3.68
CA GLY A 97 6.33 13.47 4.33
C GLY A 97 6.09 12.92 5.75
N TYR A 98 4.82 12.76 6.14
CA TYR A 98 4.42 12.26 7.44
C TYR A 98 3.96 10.81 7.31
N ARG A 99 4.62 9.90 8.02
CA ARG A 99 4.21 8.49 8.09
C ARG A 99 3.49 8.26 9.40
N LEU A 100 2.20 7.94 9.33
CA LEU A 100 1.49 7.37 10.47
C LEU A 100 2.20 6.08 10.87
N LYS A 101 2.55 5.96 12.15
CA LYS A 101 3.04 4.68 12.67
C LYS A 101 1.91 3.67 12.50
N LYS A 102 1.97 2.89 11.43
CA LYS A 102 1.17 1.66 11.37
C LYS A 102 1.77 0.76 12.45
N ASP A 103 0.96 0.43 13.45
CA ASP A 103 1.30 -0.60 14.43
C ASP A 103 1.37 -1.94 13.68
N ARG A 104 2.47 -2.13 12.99
CA ARG A 104 2.77 -3.41 12.37
C ARG A 104 3.25 -4.30 13.49
N ASN A 105 2.40 -5.25 13.87
CA ASN A 105 2.78 -6.29 14.82
C ASN A 105 3.76 -7.26 14.13
N ILE A 106 4.92 -6.73 13.72
CA ILE A 106 5.96 -7.48 13.01
C ILE A 106 6.89 -8.06 14.06
N ASN A 107 7.06 -9.38 14.04
CA ASN A 107 8.13 -10.03 14.76
C ASN A 107 9.43 -9.83 14.00
N PHE A 108 10.40 -9.18 14.62
CA PHE A 108 11.70 -8.92 14.00
C PHE A 108 12.46 -10.20 13.67
N LEU A 109 12.34 -11.26 14.51
CA LEU A 109 13.02 -12.53 14.29
C LEU A 109 12.51 -13.20 13.00
N ASP A 110 11.19 -13.24 12.79
CA ASP A 110 10.58 -13.81 11.60
C ASP A 110 10.91 -12.99 10.35
N TYR A 111 10.89 -11.66 10.48
CA TYR A 111 11.28 -10.77 9.40
C TYR A 111 12.74 -10.99 8.98
N PHE A 112 13.66 -11.06 9.95
CA PHE A 112 15.07 -11.28 9.66
C PHE A 112 15.34 -12.69 9.12
N GLN A 113 14.61 -13.69 9.60
CA GLN A 113 14.69 -15.06 9.05
C GLN A 113 14.26 -15.06 7.57
N ALA A 114 13.09 -14.51 7.25
CA ALA A 114 12.59 -14.40 5.88
C ALA A 114 13.53 -13.60 4.96
N TYR A 115 14.19 -12.56 5.50
CA TYR A 115 15.23 -11.82 4.79
C TYR A 115 16.42 -12.74 4.46
N ASN A 116 16.92 -13.53 5.43
CA ASN A 116 18.02 -14.46 5.22
C ASN A 116 17.67 -15.53 4.19
N ASP A 117 16.47 -16.07 4.22
CA ASP A 117 16.02 -17.13 3.29
C ASP A 117 16.01 -16.65 1.83
N ASN A 118 15.82 -15.35 1.62
CA ASN A 118 15.85 -14.72 0.29
C ASN A 118 17.21 -14.08 -0.07
N TYR A 119 18.22 -14.18 0.82
CA TYR A 119 19.48 -13.48 0.63
C TYR A 119 20.47 -14.32 -0.19
N THR A 120 20.91 -13.81 -1.32
CA THR A 120 21.73 -14.55 -2.31
C THR A 120 23.18 -14.07 -2.45
N LYS A 121 23.62 -13.10 -1.63
CA LYS A 121 24.98 -12.55 -1.73
C LYS A 121 26.01 -13.40 -0.99
N LYS A 122 27.30 -13.13 -1.27
CA LYS A 122 28.47 -13.90 -0.76
C LYS A 122 28.57 -13.94 0.77
N ASP A 123 28.05 -12.94 1.45
CA ASP A 123 28.06 -12.78 2.92
C ASP A 123 26.87 -13.44 3.64
N TYR A 124 26.13 -14.30 2.93
CA TYR A 124 24.99 -15.04 3.51
C TYR A 124 25.29 -15.69 4.86
N ARG A 125 26.46 -16.34 5.00
CA ARG A 125 26.85 -16.98 6.26
C ARG A 125 26.92 -15.99 7.43
N MET A 126 27.40 -14.76 7.18
CA MET A 126 27.47 -13.73 8.21
C MET A 126 26.07 -13.31 8.66
N MET A 127 25.12 -13.18 7.72
CA MET A 127 23.73 -12.82 8.05
C MET A 127 23.05 -13.90 8.90
N VAL A 128 23.24 -15.17 8.57
CA VAL A 128 22.72 -16.30 9.37
C VAL A 128 23.37 -16.33 10.77
N LEU A 129 24.69 -16.18 10.85
CA LEU A 129 25.39 -16.16 12.13
C LEU A 129 24.93 -14.97 13.00
N THR A 130 24.70 -13.81 12.41
CA THR A 130 24.21 -12.63 13.14
C THR A 130 22.85 -12.92 13.77
N LEU A 131 21.90 -13.49 13.00
CA LEU A 131 20.59 -13.84 13.53
C LEU A 131 20.69 -14.90 14.65
N ASN A 132 21.51 -15.93 14.46
CA ASN A 132 21.69 -16.97 15.47
C ASN A 132 22.26 -16.42 16.77
N ARG A 133 23.31 -15.59 16.70
CA ARG A 133 23.89 -14.90 17.86
C ARG A 133 22.89 -13.99 18.56
N PHE A 134 22.05 -13.31 17.80
CA PHE A 134 21.00 -12.48 18.37
C PHE A 134 19.95 -13.33 19.10
N LYS A 135 19.54 -14.47 18.53
CA LYS A 135 18.64 -15.42 19.19
C LYS A 135 19.27 -16.00 20.47
N ASP A 136 20.55 -16.34 20.44
CA ASP A 136 21.29 -16.83 21.61
C ASP A 136 21.37 -15.74 22.69
N PHE A 137 21.70 -14.51 22.33
CA PHE A 137 21.70 -13.36 23.25
C PHE A 137 20.35 -13.17 23.95
N LEU A 138 19.24 -13.22 23.19
CA LEU A 138 17.91 -13.11 23.79
C LEU A 138 17.59 -14.25 24.75
N ARG A 139 18.06 -15.48 24.46
CA ARG A 139 17.83 -16.65 25.29
C ARG A 139 18.69 -16.64 26.57
N ASP A 140 19.96 -16.30 26.41
CA ASP A 140 20.96 -16.46 27.46
C ASP A 140 20.99 -15.26 28.45
N THR A 141 20.33 -14.15 28.09
CA THR A 141 20.22 -12.95 28.94
C THR A 141 18.86 -12.96 29.62
N GLU A 142 18.82 -13.06 30.96
CA GLU A 142 17.59 -13.16 31.75
C GLU A 142 16.61 -12.02 31.48
N GLU A 143 17.13 -10.79 31.39
CA GLU A 143 16.34 -9.57 31.12
C GLU A 143 15.60 -9.62 29.78
N TYR A 144 16.20 -10.24 28.75
CA TYR A 144 15.67 -10.28 27.39
C TYR A 144 15.00 -11.61 27.03
N SER A 145 14.99 -12.59 27.94
CA SER A 145 14.41 -13.93 27.70
C SER A 145 12.93 -13.90 27.30
N LYS A 146 12.18 -12.90 27.76
CA LYS A 146 10.78 -12.65 27.34
C LYS A 146 10.60 -12.35 25.86
N TYR A 147 11.67 -11.96 25.14
CA TYR A 147 11.64 -11.61 23.72
C TYR A 147 12.09 -12.74 22.78
N THR A 148 12.38 -13.94 23.30
CA THR A 148 12.89 -15.08 22.52
C THR A 148 11.94 -15.55 21.42
N LEU A 149 10.63 -15.38 21.60
CA LEU A 149 9.62 -15.78 20.62
C LEU A 149 9.11 -14.60 19.79
N PHE A 150 9.11 -13.39 20.37
CA PHE A 150 8.55 -12.22 19.72
C PHE A 150 9.24 -10.94 20.22
N ILE A 151 9.82 -10.19 19.28
CA ILE A 151 10.39 -8.87 19.53
C ILE A 151 9.99 -7.92 18.41
N LYS A 152 9.48 -6.73 18.79
CA LYS A 152 9.18 -5.67 17.80
C LYS A 152 10.45 -4.92 17.43
N PRO A 153 10.57 -4.43 16.17
CA PRO A 153 11.73 -3.62 15.75
C PRO A 153 11.98 -2.40 16.64
N GLU A 154 10.93 -1.77 17.17
CA GLU A 154 11.01 -0.61 18.05
C GLU A 154 11.60 -0.91 19.44
N GLN A 155 11.63 -2.18 19.83
CA GLN A 155 12.21 -2.64 21.09
C GLN A 155 13.71 -2.87 21.00
N ILE A 156 14.26 -2.83 19.77
CA ILE A 156 15.70 -2.94 19.51
C ILE A 156 16.25 -1.53 19.42
N THR A 157 16.59 -0.94 20.55
CA THR A 157 17.19 0.40 20.63
C THR A 157 18.68 0.33 20.88
N LYS A 158 19.43 1.34 20.43
CA LYS A 158 20.79 1.60 20.93
C LYS A 158 20.64 2.35 22.25
N GLU A 159 21.15 1.79 23.33
CA GLU A 159 21.53 2.56 24.51
C GLU A 159 22.87 3.25 24.28
#